data_b690c9bb288f5193d5f6fded9ebeb3c8
#
_entry.id   b690c9bb288f5193d5f6fded9ebeb3c8
#
_cell.length_a   1.000
_cell.length_b   1.000
_cell.length_c   1.000
_cell.angle_alpha   90.00
_cell.angle_beta   90.00
_cell.angle_gamma   90.00
#
_symmetry.space_group_name_H-M   'P 1'
#
loop_
_entity.id
_entity.type
_entity.pdbx_description
1 polymer ?
#
loop_
_entity_poly.entity_id
_entity_poly.type
_entity_poly.pdbx_seq_one_letter_code
_entity_poly.pdbx_strand_id
1 'polypeptide(L)'
;MGLDNPLDRTVSRRTMLKATTTTKLGLSAPAILDALAGPTNRLAHMSPGVLPDIQFDIGAFIAPAQTISGVPVRFGPVFTRFVTLALSRKPTESDQETFGDALDIIESRYPFSPQGVFTFVGYGIPYFKRLPGGMKGTLVQRHVPRLRSDLNRLALEEAVPSPTDVSPSNPGITKQTFTIPVVIEHNDMLLTLRSDVLAHTDDVLDWLLKGSNRLNGRALGSPDFRGLFRITSNRVMFQKIGLPRKVAEANHLAFAPRVNHQSPMWMGFADQQTDGSGPPAITTFQGNSSARLTTARPGDYLANGAIQHLSHVIQDLDQFYAPPDETFIERVQYAFRSDPIPTTGNKNQFKDGGGPAFLRNVFQGPNDAFKNAAGINTFEGKHRMGHLAALQRSSRAADGTPIHIRMDGPGFDSLDVPNGSNQPKLQFTVFVPTADFFTRMRRNQASLDLVKAHKVADDDNGLERFITATRRQNFLVPPRSHRSFPLLELSGD
;
A
#
# COMPACT_ATOMS: atom_id res chain seq x y z
N MET A 1 22.34 5.23 -43.52
CA MET A 1 21.87 6.08 -42.40
C MET A 1 21.05 5.19 -41.47
N GLY A 2 21.73 4.65 -40.47
CA GLY A 2 21.11 3.76 -39.48
C GLY A 2 20.40 4.61 -38.41
N LEU A 3 19.15 4.29 -38.18
CA LEU A 3 18.37 4.86 -37.05
C LEU A 3 18.81 4.13 -35.78
N ASP A 4 19.51 4.81 -34.91
CA ASP A 4 19.84 4.34 -33.58
C ASP A 4 18.53 4.13 -32.76
N ASN A 5 18.33 2.90 -32.38
CA ASN A 5 17.19 2.48 -31.53
C ASN A 5 17.47 2.92 -30.08
N PRO A 6 16.65 3.80 -29.45
CA PRO A 6 16.93 4.30 -28.11
C PRO A 6 16.72 3.26 -26.99
N LEU A 7 16.41 1.99 -27.32
CA LEU A 7 16.09 0.93 -26.36
C LEU A 7 17.30 0.10 -25.90
N ASP A 8 18.51 0.37 -26.40
CA ASP A 8 19.71 -0.43 -26.12
C ASP A 8 20.68 0.24 -25.13
N ARG A 9 20.15 0.99 -24.16
CA ARG A 9 20.97 1.46 -23.03
C ARG A 9 21.06 0.37 -21.97
N THR A 10 21.90 -0.63 -22.20
CA THR A 10 22.45 -1.46 -21.14
C THR A 10 23.19 -0.56 -20.15
N VAL A 11 22.67 -0.42 -18.94
CA VAL A 11 23.36 0.28 -17.85
C VAL A 11 24.71 -0.43 -17.65
N SER A 12 25.80 0.25 -17.99
CA SER A 12 27.12 -0.36 -17.92
C SER A 12 27.46 -0.73 -16.47
N ARG A 13 28.23 -1.81 -16.27
CA ARG A 13 28.81 -2.15 -14.96
C ARG A 13 29.47 -0.95 -14.26
N ARG A 14 30.00 -0.01 -15.01
CA ARG A 14 30.62 1.21 -14.51
C ARG A 14 29.61 2.21 -13.94
N THR A 15 28.41 2.29 -14.49
CA THR A 15 27.31 3.10 -13.96
C THR A 15 26.74 2.46 -12.69
N MET A 16 26.68 1.14 -12.66
CA MET A 16 26.27 0.37 -11.46
C MET A 16 27.31 0.52 -10.33
N LEU A 17 28.61 0.45 -10.64
CA LEU A 17 29.69 0.67 -9.67
C LEU A 17 29.80 2.12 -9.18
N LYS A 18 29.48 3.11 -10.02
CA LYS A 18 29.38 4.51 -9.59
C LYS A 18 28.16 4.73 -8.70
N ALA A 19 27.06 4.03 -8.95
CA ALA A 19 25.88 4.04 -8.08
C ALA A 19 26.20 3.41 -6.71
N THR A 20 26.99 2.33 -6.65
CA THR A 20 27.41 1.68 -5.40
C THR A 20 28.40 2.50 -4.57
N THR A 21 29.24 3.34 -5.18
CA THR A 21 30.17 4.21 -4.45
C THR A 21 29.52 5.50 -3.91
N THR A 22 28.38 5.91 -4.46
CA THR A 22 27.57 7.02 -3.94
C THR A 22 26.59 6.56 -2.82
N THR A 23 26.56 5.27 -2.50
CA THR A 23 25.63 4.65 -1.54
C THR A 23 25.98 4.86 -0.06
N LYS A 24 26.90 5.72 0.29
CA LYS A 24 26.90 6.35 1.62
C LYS A 24 25.77 7.38 1.80
N LEU A 25 25.10 7.78 0.74
CA LEU A 25 23.86 8.57 0.68
C LEU A 25 22.77 7.59 0.17
N GLY A 26 21.88 7.19 1.05
CA GLY A 26 20.89 6.12 0.86
C GLY A 26 20.26 6.04 -0.53
N LEU A 27 19.91 4.84 -0.92
CA LEU A 27 19.20 4.48 -2.18
C LEU A 27 17.80 5.11 -2.30
N SER A 28 17.67 6.36 -2.01
CA SER A 28 16.49 7.14 -2.32
C SER A 28 16.54 7.76 -3.72
N ALA A 29 17.66 7.54 -4.44
CA ALA A 29 17.74 8.07 -5.79
C ALA A 29 16.83 7.25 -6.73
N PRO A 30 15.77 7.85 -7.28
CA PRO A 30 14.82 7.21 -8.19
C PRO A 30 15.49 6.46 -9.31
N ALA A 31 16.56 7.03 -9.88
CA ALA A 31 17.32 6.45 -10.97
C ALA A 31 17.95 5.08 -10.62
N ILE A 32 18.30 4.84 -9.35
CA ILE A 32 18.87 3.55 -8.94
C ILE A 32 17.78 2.50 -8.86
N LEU A 33 16.62 2.85 -8.29
CA LEU A 33 15.48 1.94 -8.23
C LEU A 33 14.93 1.62 -9.61
N ASP A 34 14.83 2.59 -10.52
CA ASP A 34 14.46 2.37 -11.91
C ASP A 34 15.46 1.43 -12.61
N ALA A 35 16.77 1.63 -12.40
CA ALA A 35 17.79 0.76 -12.96
C ALA A 35 17.73 -0.68 -12.43
N LEU A 36 17.48 -0.87 -11.13
CA LEU A 36 17.31 -2.20 -10.51
C LEU A 36 16.05 -2.89 -11.00
N ALA A 37 14.96 -2.13 -11.15
CA ALA A 37 13.70 -2.64 -11.68
C ALA A 37 13.86 -3.11 -13.12
N GLY A 38 14.68 -2.41 -13.92
CA GLY A 38 14.85 -2.68 -15.34
C GLY A 38 13.57 -2.43 -16.15
N PRO A 39 13.61 -2.63 -17.47
CA PRO A 39 12.47 -2.34 -18.34
C PRO A 39 11.27 -3.24 -17.99
N THR A 40 10.08 -2.66 -18.09
CA THR A 40 8.82 -3.37 -18.02
C THR A 40 8.27 -3.56 -19.43
N ASN A 41 8.35 -4.77 -19.97
CA ASN A 41 7.76 -5.10 -21.27
C ASN A 41 6.24 -5.27 -21.11
N ARG A 42 5.54 -4.19 -20.83
CA ARG A 42 4.07 -4.19 -20.80
C ARG A 42 3.56 -3.58 -22.10
N LEU A 43 2.63 -4.28 -22.74
CA LEU A 43 1.89 -3.69 -23.86
C LEU A 43 1.17 -2.44 -23.35
N ALA A 44 1.33 -1.34 -24.07
CA ALA A 44 0.57 -0.14 -23.78
C ALA A 44 -0.92 -0.44 -23.95
N HIS A 45 -1.69 -0.36 -22.86
CA HIS A 45 -3.14 -0.36 -22.97
C HIS A 45 -3.58 1.04 -23.40
N MET A 46 -4.40 1.11 -24.43
CA MET A 46 -5.06 2.35 -24.80
C MET A 46 -5.96 2.79 -23.65
N SER A 47 -5.79 4.02 -23.21
CA SER A 47 -6.70 4.62 -22.24
C SER A 47 -8.11 4.65 -22.82
N PRO A 48 -9.13 4.13 -22.14
CA PRO A 48 -10.52 4.41 -22.51
C PRO A 48 -10.73 5.93 -22.48
N GLY A 49 -11.59 6.43 -23.33
CA GLY A 49 -11.83 7.88 -23.49
C GLY A 49 -12.35 8.61 -22.23
N VAL A 50 -12.88 7.85 -21.24
CA VAL A 50 -13.40 8.39 -19.98
C VAL A 50 -12.73 7.67 -18.82
N LEU A 51 -12.11 8.45 -17.93
CA LEU A 51 -11.48 7.90 -16.72
C LEU A 51 -12.56 7.53 -15.67
N PRO A 52 -12.34 6.46 -14.89
CA PRO A 52 -13.31 6.04 -13.88
C PRO A 52 -13.45 7.07 -12.78
N ASP A 53 -14.68 7.27 -12.29
CA ASP A 53 -14.97 8.17 -11.18
C ASP A 53 -14.37 7.64 -9.85
N ILE A 54 -14.24 6.32 -9.69
CA ILE A 54 -13.48 5.71 -8.60
C ILE A 54 -12.00 5.89 -8.88
N GLN A 55 -11.30 6.79 -8.15
CA GLN A 55 -9.93 7.18 -8.45
C GLN A 55 -8.95 5.99 -8.51
N PHE A 56 -9.13 4.98 -7.66
CA PHE A 56 -8.25 3.81 -7.55
C PHE A 56 -8.67 2.64 -8.46
N ASP A 57 -9.69 2.81 -9.28
CA ASP A 57 -10.08 1.80 -10.28
C ASP A 57 -9.18 1.89 -11.52
N ILE A 58 -8.01 1.29 -11.41
CA ILE A 58 -7.03 1.22 -12.51
C ILE A 58 -7.10 -0.10 -13.26
N GLY A 59 -8.04 -0.98 -12.92
CA GLY A 59 -8.11 -2.33 -13.44
C GLY A 59 -8.13 -2.43 -14.96
N ALA A 60 -8.86 -1.56 -15.65
CA ALA A 60 -8.93 -1.55 -17.11
C ALA A 60 -7.65 -1.04 -17.79
N PHE A 61 -6.79 -0.35 -17.06
CA PHE A 61 -5.60 0.36 -17.58
C PHE A 61 -4.30 -0.39 -17.34
N ILE A 62 -4.30 -1.47 -16.57
CA ILE A 62 -3.12 -2.31 -16.33
C ILE A 62 -3.19 -3.58 -17.18
N ALA A 63 -2.03 -4.19 -17.42
CA ALA A 63 -1.93 -5.39 -18.22
C ALA A 63 -2.87 -6.51 -17.72
N PRO A 64 -3.39 -7.37 -18.61
CA PRO A 64 -4.17 -8.54 -18.23
C PRO A 64 -3.39 -9.44 -17.28
N ALA A 65 -4.11 -10.34 -16.61
CA ALA A 65 -3.48 -11.35 -15.79
C ALA A 65 -2.52 -12.22 -16.61
N GLN A 66 -1.37 -12.52 -16.03
CA GLN A 66 -0.40 -13.46 -16.57
C GLN A 66 -0.49 -14.76 -15.77
N THR A 67 -0.40 -15.90 -16.43
CA THR A 67 -0.34 -17.18 -15.72
C THR A 67 1.09 -17.47 -15.30
N ILE A 68 1.36 -17.48 -13.99
CA ILE A 68 2.65 -17.78 -13.41
C ILE A 68 2.51 -19.08 -12.61
N SER A 69 3.20 -20.12 -13.03
CA SER A 69 3.12 -21.46 -12.40
C SER A 69 1.68 -21.97 -12.24
N GLY A 70 0.82 -21.70 -13.23
CA GLY A 70 -0.58 -22.11 -13.23
C GLY A 70 -1.52 -21.17 -12.47
N VAL A 71 -1.02 -20.06 -11.91
CA VAL A 71 -1.83 -19.07 -11.17
C VAL A 71 -1.98 -17.80 -11.99
N PRO A 72 -3.21 -17.29 -12.21
CA PRO A 72 -3.41 -16.01 -12.86
C PRO A 72 -3.00 -14.88 -11.90
N VAL A 73 -2.01 -14.10 -12.28
CA VAL A 73 -1.48 -12.99 -11.50
C VAL A 73 -1.58 -11.70 -12.32
N ARG A 74 -2.07 -10.65 -11.72
CA ARG A 74 -2.17 -9.32 -12.32
C ARG A 74 -1.34 -8.33 -11.51
N PHE A 75 -0.33 -7.75 -12.16
CA PHE A 75 0.55 -6.78 -11.51
C PHE A 75 0.10 -5.35 -11.77
N GLY A 76 -0.01 -4.57 -10.71
CA GLY A 76 -0.13 -3.12 -10.77
C GLY A 76 1.17 -2.45 -11.23
N PRO A 77 1.23 -1.10 -11.26
CA PRO A 77 2.47 -0.37 -11.52
C PRO A 77 3.60 -0.75 -10.57
N VAL A 78 4.84 -0.71 -11.08
CA VAL A 78 6.03 -1.12 -10.31
C VAL A 78 6.24 -0.23 -9.09
N PHE A 79 6.08 1.08 -9.25
CA PHE A 79 6.30 2.04 -8.18
C PHE A 79 5.02 2.72 -7.76
N THR A 80 4.91 2.94 -6.47
CA THR A 80 3.89 3.79 -5.88
C THR A 80 4.57 4.76 -4.92
N ARG A 81 4.27 6.03 -5.06
CA ARG A 81 4.75 7.07 -4.18
C ARG A 81 3.60 7.62 -3.36
N PHE A 82 3.78 7.64 -2.05
CA PHE A 82 2.85 8.24 -1.09
C PHE A 82 3.46 9.52 -0.57
N VAL A 83 2.83 10.65 -0.89
CA VAL A 83 3.25 11.98 -0.41
C VAL A 83 2.19 12.51 0.51
N THR A 84 2.51 12.60 1.79
CA THR A 84 1.63 13.22 2.77
C THR A 84 1.90 14.72 2.84
N LEU A 85 0.83 15.50 2.91
CA LEU A 85 0.86 16.96 2.80
C LEU A 85 0.11 17.60 3.98
N ALA A 86 0.67 18.66 4.49
CA ALA A 86 -0.03 19.59 5.38
C ALA A 86 -0.33 20.89 4.62
N LEU A 87 -1.52 21.45 4.84
CA LEU A 87 -1.91 22.75 4.32
C LEU A 87 -1.36 23.86 5.23
N SER A 88 -0.63 24.80 4.64
CA SER A 88 -0.10 25.98 5.36
C SER A 88 -1.18 26.99 5.69
N ARG A 89 -2.29 27.00 4.94
CA ARG A 89 -3.46 27.85 5.13
C ARG A 89 -4.74 27.11 4.72
N LYS A 90 -5.89 27.70 4.98
CA LYS A 90 -7.16 27.22 4.44
C LYS A 90 -7.15 27.38 2.91
N PRO A 91 -7.52 26.36 2.13
CA PRO A 91 -7.64 26.49 0.69
C PRO A 91 -8.82 27.40 0.32
N THR A 92 -8.72 28.06 -0.84
CA THR A 92 -9.74 28.89 -1.43
C THR A 92 -10.37 28.17 -2.65
N GLU A 93 -11.50 28.68 -3.18
CA GLU A 93 -12.08 28.17 -4.42
C GLU A 93 -11.09 28.25 -5.59
N SER A 94 -10.30 29.34 -5.68
CA SER A 94 -9.23 29.45 -6.69
C SER A 94 -8.13 28.38 -6.52
N ASP A 95 -7.81 27.98 -5.29
CA ASP A 95 -6.90 26.83 -5.06
C ASP A 95 -7.55 25.53 -5.52
N GLN A 96 -8.86 25.38 -5.33
CA GLN A 96 -9.61 24.20 -5.76
C GLN A 96 -9.59 24.07 -7.29
N GLU A 97 -9.91 25.16 -8.00
CA GLU A 97 -9.87 25.20 -9.46
C GLU A 97 -8.44 24.90 -9.97
N THR A 98 -7.44 25.65 -9.47
CA THR A 98 -6.04 25.47 -9.87
C THR A 98 -5.53 24.05 -9.62
N PHE A 99 -5.94 23.42 -8.51
CA PHE A 99 -5.53 22.05 -8.20
C PHE A 99 -6.25 21.02 -9.08
N GLY A 100 -7.52 21.25 -9.40
CA GLY A 100 -8.29 20.47 -10.36
C GLY A 100 -7.62 20.47 -11.73
N ASP A 101 -7.36 21.66 -12.26
CA ASP A 101 -6.66 21.85 -13.53
C ASP A 101 -5.29 21.19 -13.55
N ALA A 102 -4.53 21.30 -12.44
CA ALA A 102 -3.21 20.67 -12.34
C ALA A 102 -3.30 19.14 -12.43
N LEU A 103 -4.29 18.52 -11.80
CA LEU A 103 -4.50 17.07 -11.88
C LEU A 103 -4.89 16.64 -13.31
N ASP A 104 -5.72 17.41 -13.99
CA ASP A 104 -6.11 17.15 -15.38
C ASP A 104 -4.94 17.35 -16.35
N ILE A 105 -4.10 18.35 -16.10
CA ILE A 105 -2.85 18.58 -16.84
C ILE A 105 -1.91 17.38 -16.68
N ILE A 106 -1.70 16.86 -15.46
CA ILE A 106 -0.87 15.68 -15.23
C ILE A 106 -1.38 14.52 -16.07
N GLU A 107 -2.69 14.24 -16.03
CA GLU A 107 -3.33 13.14 -16.77
C GLU A 107 -3.33 13.36 -18.30
N SER A 108 -3.25 14.60 -18.77
CA SER A 108 -3.06 14.91 -20.19
C SER A 108 -1.62 14.75 -20.67
N ARG A 109 -0.65 14.96 -19.78
CA ARG A 109 0.79 14.87 -20.09
C ARG A 109 1.38 13.48 -19.91
N TYR A 110 0.87 12.75 -18.95
CA TYR A 110 1.19 11.36 -18.70
C TYR A 110 -0.06 10.51 -18.96
N PRO A 111 0.01 9.52 -19.88
CA PRO A 111 -1.10 8.60 -20.05
C PRO A 111 -1.53 7.99 -18.72
N PHE A 112 -2.83 7.83 -18.50
CA PHE A 112 -3.37 7.13 -17.34
C PHE A 112 -3.13 5.62 -17.52
N SER A 113 -1.88 5.20 -17.32
CA SER A 113 -1.36 3.85 -17.58
C SER A 113 -0.13 3.58 -16.72
N PRO A 114 0.34 2.32 -16.63
CA PRO A 114 1.59 2.00 -15.93
C PRO A 114 2.83 2.72 -16.47
N GLN A 115 2.89 2.99 -17.78
CA GLN A 115 3.99 3.72 -18.42
C GLN A 115 3.89 5.24 -18.23
N GLY A 116 2.71 5.73 -17.92
CA GLY A 116 2.48 7.11 -17.53
C GLY A 116 2.42 7.27 -16.03
N VAL A 117 1.39 7.96 -15.52
CA VAL A 117 1.19 8.17 -14.09
C VAL A 117 -0.29 8.03 -13.74
N PHE A 118 -0.61 7.22 -12.73
CA PHE A 118 -1.90 7.24 -12.07
C PHE A 118 -1.84 8.18 -10.87
N THR A 119 -2.84 9.02 -10.71
CA THR A 119 -2.95 9.99 -9.62
C THR A 119 -4.17 9.69 -8.75
N PHE A 120 -3.98 9.59 -7.43
CA PHE A 120 -5.06 9.50 -6.45
C PHE A 120 -4.86 10.56 -5.38
N VAL A 121 -5.93 11.17 -4.93
CA VAL A 121 -5.91 12.18 -3.88
C VAL A 121 -6.85 11.77 -2.76
N GLY A 122 -6.36 11.80 -1.53
CA GLY A 122 -7.14 11.55 -0.32
C GLY A 122 -6.98 12.67 0.69
N TYR A 123 -7.96 12.83 1.58
CA TYR A 123 -8.04 13.91 2.55
C TYR A 123 -8.19 13.36 3.96
N GLY A 124 -7.30 13.80 4.85
CA GLY A 124 -7.36 13.48 6.27
C GLY A 124 -8.36 14.36 7.03
N ILE A 125 -8.69 13.95 8.24
CA ILE A 125 -9.54 14.73 9.14
C ILE A 125 -9.08 16.20 9.30
N PRO A 126 -7.77 16.53 9.36
CA PRO A 126 -7.34 17.92 9.45
C PRO A 126 -7.87 18.81 8.32
N TYR A 127 -7.96 18.31 7.08
CA TYR A 127 -8.58 19.05 5.98
C TYR A 127 -10.05 19.39 6.29
N PHE A 128 -10.85 18.38 6.67
CA PHE A 128 -12.27 18.59 6.96
C PHE A 128 -12.51 19.52 8.16
N LYS A 129 -11.56 19.57 9.11
CA LYS A 129 -11.60 20.57 10.21
C LYS A 129 -11.44 22.01 9.72
N ARG A 130 -10.91 22.26 8.52
CA ARG A 130 -10.75 23.59 7.92
C ARG A 130 -12.01 24.08 7.20
N LEU A 131 -12.94 23.19 6.88
CA LEU A 131 -14.23 23.55 6.28
C LEU A 131 -15.11 24.29 7.31
N PRO A 132 -16.12 25.08 6.86
CA PRO A 132 -17.05 25.75 7.77
C PRO A 132 -17.68 24.81 8.79
N GLY A 133 -17.57 25.15 10.07
CA GLY A 133 -18.03 24.32 11.19
C GLY A 133 -17.21 23.05 11.44
N GLY A 134 -16.16 22.78 10.66
CA GLY A 134 -15.28 21.62 10.79
C GLY A 134 -16.02 20.30 10.71
N MET A 135 -15.55 19.28 11.44
CA MET A 135 -16.18 17.95 11.47
C MET A 135 -17.65 17.94 11.95
N LYS A 136 -18.07 18.96 12.70
CA LYS A 136 -19.46 19.13 13.15
C LYS A 136 -20.26 20.05 12.23
N GLY A 137 -19.65 20.66 11.22
CA GLY A 137 -20.30 21.55 10.29
C GLY A 137 -21.28 20.82 9.38
N THR A 138 -22.31 21.56 8.92
CA THR A 138 -23.39 21.03 8.08
C THR A 138 -22.86 20.32 6.83
N LEU A 139 -21.83 20.85 6.18
CA LEU A 139 -21.24 20.26 4.98
C LEU A 139 -20.71 18.85 5.25
N VAL A 140 -19.86 18.69 6.27
CA VAL A 140 -19.27 17.40 6.61
C VAL A 140 -20.36 16.44 7.08
N GLN A 141 -21.25 16.88 7.95
CA GLN A 141 -22.32 16.05 8.53
C GLN A 141 -23.36 15.58 7.50
N ARG A 142 -23.56 16.34 6.42
CA ARG A 142 -24.48 16.02 5.33
C ARG A 142 -23.87 15.12 4.27
N HIS A 143 -22.61 15.31 3.92
CA HIS A 143 -22.00 14.67 2.76
C HIS A 143 -21.06 13.51 3.08
N VAL A 144 -20.38 13.51 4.24
CA VAL A 144 -19.57 12.38 4.64
C VAL A 144 -20.48 11.26 5.16
N PRO A 145 -20.44 10.06 4.54
CA PRO A 145 -21.32 8.96 4.95
C PRO A 145 -21.11 8.54 6.40
N ARG A 146 -22.15 7.98 7.00
CA ARG A 146 -22.13 7.42 8.36
C ARG A 146 -22.02 5.92 8.32
N LEU A 147 -21.56 5.33 9.42
CA LEU A 147 -21.61 3.90 9.61
C LEU A 147 -23.07 3.43 9.75
N ARG A 148 -23.43 2.33 9.10
CA ARG A 148 -24.76 1.73 9.32
C ARG A 148 -24.89 1.05 10.67
N SER A 149 -23.78 0.61 11.23
CA SER A 149 -23.74 0.02 12.58
C SER A 149 -23.90 1.06 13.69
N ASP A 150 -23.57 2.34 13.43
CA ASP A 150 -23.70 3.44 14.38
C ASP A 150 -23.83 4.76 13.62
N LEU A 151 -25.05 5.27 13.53
CA LEU A 151 -25.36 6.49 12.80
C LEU A 151 -24.79 7.78 13.42
N ASN A 152 -24.20 7.71 14.61
CA ASN A 152 -23.49 8.83 15.23
C ASN A 152 -22.03 8.94 14.75
N ARG A 153 -21.52 7.90 14.08
CA ARG A 153 -20.14 7.84 13.58
C ARG A 153 -20.09 8.06 12.08
N LEU A 154 -19.10 8.85 11.63
CA LEU A 154 -18.80 9.03 10.22
C LEU A 154 -17.97 7.85 9.70
N ALA A 155 -18.03 7.60 8.39
CA ALA A 155 -17.19 6.60 7.75
C ALA A 155 -15.69 6.97 7.80
N LEU A 156 -15.37 8.27 7.89
CA LEU A 156 -14.01 8.78 8.11
C LEU A 156 -13.79 9.00 9.62
N GLU A 157 -12.83 8.30 10.17
CA GLU A 157 -12.36 8.46 11.56
C GLU A 157 -10.83 8.51 11.61
N GLU A 158 -10.25 9.03 12.71
CA GLU A 158 -8.82 8.95 12.95
C GLU A 158 -8.37 7.48 12.99
N ALA A 159 -7.16 7.23 12.53
CA ALA A 159 -6.54 5.94 12.75
C ALA A 159 -6.23 5.75 14.25
N VAL A 160 -6.16 4.50 14.66
CA VAL A 160 -5.80 4.13 16.03
C VAL A 160 -4.67 3.10 15.99
N PRO A 161 -3.85 2.99 17.05
CA PRO A 161 -2.88 1.92 17.18
C PRO A 161 -3.56 0.55 17.06
N SER A 162 -2.91 -0.40 16.39
CA SER A 162 -3.38 -1.79 16.44
C SER A 162 -3.02 -2.43 17.77
N PRO A 163 -3.68 -3.55 18.16
CA PRO A 163 -3.39 -4.20 19.43
C PRO A 163 -1.93 -4.66 19.61
N THR A 164 -1.20 -4.83 18.50
CA THR A 164 0.21 -5.27 18.49
C THR A 164 1.20 -4.14 18.17
N ASP A 165 0.72 -2.90 18.04
CA ASP A 165 1.61 -1.75 17.87
C ASP A 165 2.23 -1.34 19.21
N VAL A 166 3.50 -0.98 19.19
CA VAL A 166 4.14 -0.27 20.29
C VAL A 166 3.47 1.10 20.42
N SER A 167 2.83 1.36 21.54
CA SER A 167 2.14 2.64 21.77
C SER A 167 1.87 2.88 23.25
N PRO A 168 1.61 4.14 23.68
CA PRO A 168 1.21 4.40 25.06
C PRO A 168 -0.05 3.66 25.50
N SER A 169 -0.94 3.33 24.57
CA SER A 169 -2.16 2.54 24.87
C SER A 169 -1.90 1.03 24.97
N ASN A 170 -0.70 0.56 24.57
CA ASN A 170 -0.27 -0.83 24.62
C ASN A 170 1.12 -0.93 25.28
N PRO A 171 1.30 -0.56 26.55
CA PRO A 171 2.62 -0.42 27.18
C PRO A 171 3.37 -1.74 27.34
N GLY A 172 2.69 -2.89 27.27
CA GLY A 172 3.28 -4.21 27.33
C GLY A 172 3.82 -4.74 26.00
N ILE A 173 3.56 -4.06 24.90
CA ILE A 173 4.04 -4.49 23.59
C ILE A 173 5.47 -4.01 23.37
N THR A 174 6.35 -4.97 23.17
CA THR A 174 7.76 -4.72 22.80
C THR A 174 8.09 -5.50 21.53
N LYS A 175 9.10 -5.04 20.80
CA LYS A 175 9.64 -5.73 19.63
C LYS A 175 11.11 -6.05 19.88
N GLN A 176 11.62 -7.08 19.27
CA GLN A 176 13.00 -7.52 19.51
C GLN A 176 14.02 -6.45 19.10
N THR A 177 13.84 -5.84 17.93
CA THR A 177 14.81 -4.88 17.38
C THR A 177 14.26 -3.45 17.34
N PHE A 178 13.04 -3.26 16.85
CA PHE A 178 12.48 -1.95 16.58
C PHE A 178 11.30 -1.64 17.52
N THR A 179 11.58 -1.38 18.79
CA THR A 179 10.56 -0.93 19.76
C THR A 179 10.30 0.57 19.57
N ILE A 180 9.63 0.94 18.48
CA ILE A 180 9.34 2.33 18.09
C ILE A 180 7.82 2.55 18.26
N PRO A 181 7.42 3.57 19.05
CA PRO A 181 6.00 3.89 19.19
C PRO A 181 5.38 4.33 17.86
N VAL A 182 4.19 3.80 17.59
CA VAL A 182 3.43 4.22 16.41
C VAL A 182 2.92 5.66 16.57
N VAL A 183 3.10 6.46 15.53
CA VAL A 183 2.57 7.82 15.43
C VAL A 183 1.27 7.77 14.61
N ILE A 184 0.19 8.29 15.16
CA ILE A 184 -1.01 8.60 14.40
C ILE A 184 -0.79 9.95 13.75
N GLU A 185 -0.69 9.95 12.43
CA GLU A 185 -0.41 11.15 11.65
C GLU A 185 -1.67 12.02 11.47
N HIS A 186 -1.46 13.32 11.29
CA HIS A 186 -2.53 14.32 11.11
C HIS A 186 -2.26 15.18 9.88
N ASN A 187 -2.04 14.54 8.73
CA ASN A 187 -1.84 15.24 7.46
C ASN A 187 -3.20 15.67 6.87
N ASP A 188 -3.21 16.80 6.17
CA ASP A 188 -4.40 17.29 5.48
C ASP A 188 -4.72 16.45 4.24
N MET A 189 -3.68 16.01 3.51
CA MET A 189 -3.84 15.32 2.23
C MET A 189 -2.83 14.19 2.07
N LEU A 190 -3.21 13.23 1.21
CA LEU A 190 -2.35 12.20 0.65
C LEU A 190 -2.42 12.27 -0.87
N LEU A 191 -1.29 12.52 -1.53
CA LEU A 191 -1.14 12.35 -2.96
C LEU A 191 -0.45 11.01 -3.22
N THR A 192 -1.12 10.13 -3.96
CA THR A 192 -0.58 8.84 -4.37
C THR A 192 -0.32 8.85 -5.87
N LEU A 193 0.94 8.64 -6.25
CA LEU A 193 1.37 8.56 -7.65
C LEU A 193 1.87 7.15 -7.95
N ARG A 194 1.42 6.56 -9.07
CA ARG A 194 1.82 5.21 -9.45
C ARG A 194 2.31 5.16 -10.89
N SER A 195 3.47 4.52 -11.11
CA SER A 195 4.09 4.39 -12.43
C SER A 195 5.01 3.17 -12.49
N ASP A 196 5.28 2.65 -13.67
CA ASP A 196 6.38 1.71 -13.91
C ASP A 196 7.75 2.41 -13.91
N VAL A 197 7.77 3.75 -14.01
CA VAL A 197 8.97 4.59 -14.04
C VAL A 197 8.93 5.57 -12.87
N LEU A 198 9.80 5.37 -11.88
CA LEU A 198 9.80 6.19 -10.67
C LEU A 198 10.08 7.67 -10.96
N ALA A 199 10.95 7.93 -11.94
CA ALA A 199 11.28 9.29 -12.37
C ALA A 199 10.07 10.10 -12.87
N HIS A 200 9.03 9.45 -13.41
CA HIS A 200 7.77 10.14 -13.78
C HIS A 200 7.07 10.71 -12.55
N THR A 201 7.11 9.98 -11.43
CA THR A 201 6.50 10.47 -10.18
C THR A 201 7.29 11.62 -9.55
N ASP A 202 8.62 11.66 -9.74
CA ASP A 202 9.44 12.79 -9.32
C ASP A 202 9.15 14.02 -10.16
N ASP A 203 9.07 13.87 -11.48
CA ASP A 203 8.76 14.96 -12.42
C ASP A 203 7.41 15.61 -12.08
N VAL A 204 6.39 14.81 -11.77
CA VAL A 204 5.08 15.32 -11.30
C VAL A 204 5.22 16.09 -9.98
N LEU A 205 5.96 15.58 -9.00
CA LEU A 205 6.14 16.27 -7.72
C LEU A 205 6.93 17.57 -7.87
N ASP A 206 7.97 17.55 -8.71
CA ASP A 206 8.80 18.72 -8.96
C ASP A 206 7.98 19.82 -9.63
N TRP A 207 7.13 19.46 -10.59
CA TRP A 207 6.24 20.41 -11.24
C TRP A 207 5.14 20.93 -10.31
N LEU A 208 4.45 20.02 -9.61
CA LEU A 208 3.28 20.37 -8.79
C LEU A 208 3.68 21.10 -7.49
N LEU A 209 4.74 20.64 -6.80
CA LEU A 209 5.03 21.05 -5.42
C LEU A 209 6.36 21.79 -5.26
N LYS A 210 7.27 21.76 -6.25
CA LYS A 210 8.58 22.38 -6.12
C LYS A 210 8.84 23.51 -7.14
N GLY A 211 7.86 23.81 -7.99
CA GLY A 211 7.89 24.93 -8.94
C GLY A 211 8.72 24.70 -10.19
N SER A 212 8.90 23.44 -10.62
CA SER A 212 9.53 23.15 -11.92
C SER A 212 8.66 23.70 -13.06
N ASN A 213 9.29 24.35 -14.06
CA ASN A 213 8.62 24.86 -15.25
C ASN A 213 8.58 23.83 -16.40
N ARG A 214 8.64 22.54 -16.08
CA ARG A 214 8.57 21.45 -17.05
C ARG A 214 7.76 20.29 -16.47
N LEU A 215 6.99 19.65 -17.35
CA LEU A 215 6.27 18.40 -17.05
C LEU A 215 6.37 17.47 -18.26
N ASN A 216 6.81 16.24 -18.07
CA ASN A 216 7.08 15.24 -19.10
C ASN A 216 7.96 15.81 -20.24
N GLY A 217 9.07 16.44 -19.86
CA GLY A 217 10.04 17.02 -20.78
C GLY A 217 9.58 18.27 -21.53
N ARG A 218 8.35 18.71 -21.38
CA ARG A 218 7.80 19.89 -22.06
C ARG A 218 7.77 21.10 -21.13
N ALA A 219 8.04 22.29 -21.71
CA ALA A 219 7.89 23.54 -20.97
C ALA A 219 6.43 23.75 -20.59
N LEU A 220 6.18 23.96 -19.30
CA LEU A 220 4.89 24.19 -18.71
C LEU A 220 5.05 24.86 -17.36
N GLY A 221 4.43 26.02 -17.15
CA GLY A 221 4.45 26.72 -15.87
C GLY A 221 3.90 25.84 -14.73
N SER A 222 4.60 25.83 -13.60
CA SER A 222 4.11 25.19 -12.38
C SER A 222 2.88 25.92 -11.84
N PRO A 223 1.89 25.21 -11.27
CA PRO A 223 0.80 25.85 -10.52
C PRO A 223 1.28 26.48 -9.21
N ASP A 224 2.53 26.20 -8.80
CA ASP A 224 3.24 26.76 -7.64
C ASP A 224 2.48 26.67 -6.31
N PHE A 225 2.20 25.44 -5.90
CA PHE A 225 1.56 25.20 -4.59
C PHE A 225 2.51 25.28 -3.39
N ARG A 226 3.74 25.82 -3.50
CA ARG A 226 4.71 25.95 -2.40
C ARG A 226 4.17 26.76 -1.22
N GLY A 227 3.30 27.74 -1.48
CA GLY A 227 2.63 28.52 -0.44
C GLY A 227 1.44 27.83 0.23
N LEU A 228 0.91 26.80 -0.39
CA LEU A 228 -0.27 26.06 0.09
C LEU A 228 0.10 24.71 0.73
N PHE A 229 0.98 23.92 0.09
CA PHE A 229 1.35 22.59 0.56
C PHE A 229 2.74 22.57 1.20
N ARG A 230 2.84 21.83 2.31
CA ARG A 230 4.11 21.41 2.90
C ARG A 230 4.16 19.88 2.90
N ILE A 231 5.18 19.32 2.27
CA ILE A 231 5.43 17.87 2.30
C ILE A 231 5.80 17.46 3.72
N THR A 232 5.09 16.50 4.31
CA THR A 232 5.34 15.95 5.64
C THR A 232 6.05 14.60 5.57
N SER A 233 5.78 13.80 4.54
CA SER A 233 6.57 12.62 4.21
C SER A 233 6.48 12.30 2.72
N ASN A 234 7.48 11.56 2.23
CA ASN A 234 7.54 11.07 0.85
C ASN A 234 8.06 9.64 0.92
N ARG A 235 7.19 8.66 0.66
CA ARG A 235 7.45 7.23 0.84
C ARG A 235 7.33 6.55 -0.51
N VAL A 236 8.31 5.70 -0.85
CA VAL A 236 8.32 4.95 -2.10
C VAL A 236 8.09 3.47 -1.79
N MET A 237 7.13 2.90 -2.47
CA MET A 237 6.86 1.48 -2.54
C MET A 237 7.26 0.97 -3.92
N PHE A 238 7.79 -0.25 -3.99
CA PHE A 238 8.09 -0.91 -5.25
C PHE A 238 7.56 -2.34 -5.25
N GLN A 239 6.98 -2.79 -6.36
CA GLN A 239 6.37 -4.12 -6.47
C GLN A 239 6.67 -4.73 -7.83
N LYS A 240 7.75 -5.53 -7.90
CA LYS A 240 8.13 -6.31 -9.06
C LYS A 240 8.81 -7.59 -8.61
N ILE A 241 8.54 -8.70 -9.33
CA ILE A 241 9.19 -10.00 -9.06
C ILE A 241 10.71 -9.83 -9.05
N GLY A 242 11.34 -10.30 -7.97
CA GLY A 242 12.78 -10.28 -7.76
C GLY A 242 13.39 -8.93 -7.40
N LEU A 243 12.63 -7.83 -7.44
CA LEU A 243 13.16 -6.50 -7.12
C LEU A 243 13.59 -6.37 -5.65
N PRO A 244 12.85 -6.89 -4.65
CA PRO A 244 13.32 -6.87 -3.25
C PRO A 244 14.70 -7.51 -3.08
N ARG A 245 14.93 -8.67 -3.69
CA ARG A 245 16.25 -9.33 -3.64
C ARG A 245 17.34 -8.45 -4.27
N LYS A 246 17.11 -7.87 -5.43
CA LYS A 246 18.05 -6.96 -6.08
C LYS A 246 18.39 -5.75 -5.21
N VAL A 247 17.38 -5.17 -4.56
CA VAL A 247 17.59 -4.06 -3.62
C VAL A 247 18.41 -4.52 -2.41
N ALA A 248 18.14 -5.71 -1.85
CA ALA A 248 18.91 -6.27 -0.76
C ALA A 248 20.37 -6.51 -1.14
N GLU A 249 20.63 -7.11 -2.31
CA GLU A 249 21.98 -7.35 -2.84
C GLU A 249 22.73 -6.04 -3.09
N ALA A 250 22.08 -5.05 -3.70
CA ALA A 250 22.68 -3.74 -3.97
C ALA A 250 23.03 -2.95 -2.69
N ASN A 251 22.37 -3.27 -1.57
CA ASN A 251 22.62 -2.66 -0.26
C ASN A 251 23.42 -3.56 0.68
N HIS A 252 23.93 -4.68 0.21
CA HIS A 252 24.76 -5.62 0.98
C HIS A 252 24.08 -6.12 2.26
N LEU A 253 22.75 -6.30 2.22
CA LEU A 253 22.02 -6.79 3.38
C LEU A 253 22.35 -8.28 3.63
N ALA A 254 22.64 -8.65 4.88
CA ALA A 254 23.11 -9.98 5.22
C ALA A 254 22.14 -11.11 4.80
N PHE A 255 20.84 -10.83 4.86
CA PHE A 255 19.79 -11.76 4.46
C PHE A 255 19.51 -11.81 2.95
N ALA A 256 20.17 -10.98 2.11
CA ALA A 256 19.89 -10.89 0.67
C ALA A 256 19.84 -12.25 -0.04
N PRO A 257 20.75 -13.21 0.20
CA PRO A 257 20.69 -14.53 -0.45
C PRO A 257 19.42 -15.33 -0.13
N ARG A 258 18.76 -15.04 0.99
CA ARG A 258 17.55 -15.75 1.43
C ARG A 258 16.26 -15.14 0.90
N VAL A 259 16.29 -13.90 0.38
CA VAL A 259 15.12 -13.27 -0.23
C VAL A 259 14.76 -13.99 -1.52
N ASN A 260 13.51 -14.43 -1.64
CA ASN A 260 13.05 -15.16 -2.81
C ASN A 260 13.13 -14.28 -4.07
N HIS A 261 13.97 -14.69 -5.02
CA HIS A 261 14.16 -13.97 -6.29
C HIS A 261 12.92 -14.00 -7.21
N GLN A 262 11.94 -14.82 -6.92
CA GLN A 262 10.66 -14.91 -7.64
C GLN A 262 9.51 -14.21 -6.91
N SER A 263 9.78 -13.64 -5.72
CA SER A 263 8.77 -12.90 -4.97
C SER A 263 8.85 -11.39 -5.25
N PRO A 264 7.70 -10.69 -5.32
CA PRO A 264 7.65 -9.24 -5.33
C PRO A 264 7.76 -8.62 -3.94
N MET A 265 7.81 -9.43 -2.87
CA MET A 265 7.76 -9.01 -1.47
C MET A 265 9.03 -9.41 -0.73
N TRP A 266 9.37 -8.65 0.35
CA TRP A 266 10.57 -8.85 1.16
C TRP A 266 10.64 -10.23 1.84
N MET A 267 9.53 -10.68 2.41
CA MET A 267 9.48 -11.94 3.15
C MET A 267 9.34 -13.17 2.24
N GLY A 268 9.47 -13.01 0.94
CA GLY A 268 9.51 -14.10 -0.01
C GLY A 268 8.14 -14.64 -0.43
N PHE A 269 7.04 -14.03 0.00
CA PHE A 269 5.69 -14.38 -0.42
C PHE A 269 4.84 -13.13 -0.67
N ALA A 270 3.82 -13.27 -1.50
CA ALA A 270 2.78 -12.27 -1.69
C ALA A 270 1.46 -12.88 -1.19
N ASP A 271 0.89 -12.27 -0.18
CA ASP A 271 -0.37 -12.70 0.40
C ASP A 271 -1.54 -12.28 -0.50
N GLN A 272 -1.62 -12.87 -1.66
CA GLN A 272 -2.70 -12.67 -2.60
C GLN A 272 -3.94 -13.44 -2.15
N GLN A 273 -5.06 -12.75 -2.24
CA GLN A 273 -6.37 -13.36 -2.07
C GLN A 273 -7.01 -13.46 -3.45
N THR A 274 -7.10 -14.64 -4.03
CA THR A 274 -7.63 -14.82 -5.39
C THR A 274 -9.03 -14.28 -5.51
N ASP A 275 -9.87 -14.55 -4.52
CA ASP A 275 -11.22 -13.99 -4.41
C ASP A 275 -11.31 -12.97 -3.27
N GLY A 276 -10.18 -12.40 -2.88
CA GLY A 276 -10.04 -11.62 -1.67
C GLY A 276 -10.04 -10.12 -1.88
N SER A 277 -9.74 -9.67 -3.09
CA SER A 277 -9.94 -8.28 -3.50
C SER A 277 -11.26 -8.20 -4.23
N GLY A 278 -12.18 -7.44 -3.67
CA GLY A 278 -13.42 -7.11 -4.38
C GLY A 278 -13.14 -6.23 -5.60
N PRO A 279 -14.05 -6.12 -6.55
CA PRO A 279 -13.99 -5.06 -7.54
C PRO A 279 -14.01 -3.70 -6.83
N PRO A 280 -13.40 -2.64 -7.40
CA PRO A 280 -13.32 -1.33 -6.78
C PRO A 280 -14.66 -0.81 -6.26
N ALA A 281 -15.74 -1.05 -6.99
CA ALA A 281 -17.08 -0.65 -6.60
C ALA A 281 -17.52 -1.17 -5.20
N ILE A 282 -17.09 -2.36 -4.80
CA ILE A 282 -17.46 -2.93 -3.48
C ILE A 282 -16.83 -2.15 -2.33
N THR A 283 -15.66 -1.58 -2.55
CA THR A 283 -14.90 -0.85 -1.52
C THR A 283 -15.29 0.61 -1.39
N THR A 284 -16.20 1.12 -2.23
CA THR A 284 -16.70 2.48 -2.15
C THR A 284 -17.71 2.65 -1.00
N PHE A 285 -18.03 3.90 -0.67
CA PHE A 285 -19.02 4.21 0.34
C PHE A 285 -20.41 3.67 0.00
N GLN A 286 -20.86 3.75 -1.26
CA GLN A 286 -22.12 3.12 -1.69
C GLN A 286 -22.05 1.60 -1.76
N GLY A 287 -20.87 1.09 -2.00
CA GLY A 287 -20.39 -0.28 -1.89
C GLY A 287 -21.32 -1.39 -2.31
N ASN A 288 -21.16 -2.52 -1.63
CA ASN A 288 -21.91 -3.75 -1.84
C ASN A 288 -23.35 -3.63 -1.32
N SER A 289 -24.34 -4.01 -2.13
CA SER A 289 -25.76 -3.98 -1.77
C SER A 289 -26.14 -4.95 -0.64
N SER A 290 -25.43 -6.08 -0.50
CA SER A 290 -25.71 -7.10 0.54
C SER A 290 -25.02 -6.79 1.87
N ALA A 291 -23.86 -6.13 1.84
CA ALA A 291 -23.07 -5.79 3.01
C ALA A 291 -22.84 -4.28 3.12
N ARG A 292 -23.88 -3.49 2.94
CA ARG A 292 -23.78 -2.03 3.09
C ARG A 292 -23.26 -1.65 4.46
N LEU A 293 -22.05 -1.07 4.48
CA LEU A 293 -21.40 -0.64 5.73
C LEU A 293 -21.64 0.83 6.02
N THR A 294 -22.06 1.62 5.02
CA THR A 294 -22.29 3.06 5.14
C THR A 294 -23.72 3.46 4.73
N THR A 295 -24.08 4.69 5.03
CA THR A 295 -25.36 5.28 4.62
C THR A 295 -25.38 5.78 3.20
N ALA A 296 -24.23 5.82 2.50
CA ALA A 296 -24.13 6.36 1.13
C ALA A 296 -25.07 5.63 0.15
N ARG A 297 -25.61 6.39 -0.80
CA ARG A 297 -26.49 5.94 -1.87
C ARG A 297 -25.90 6.32 -3.22
N PRO A 298 -26.25 5.61 -4.30
CA PRO A 298 -25.94 6.07 -5.64
C PRO A 298 -26.41 7.51 -5.86
N GLY A 299 -25.51 8.35 -6.38
CA GLY A 299 -25.79 9.78 -6.60
C GLY A 299 -25.43 10.71 -5.45
N ASP A 300 -25.12 10.20 -4.27
CA ASP A 300 -24.58 11.04 -3.19
C ASP A 300 -23.20 11.59 -3.59
N TYR A 301 -22.85 12.79 -3.13
CA TYR A 301 -21.62 13.51 -3.46
C TYR A 301 -20.35 12.66 -3.33
N LEU A 302 -20.24 11.83 -2.29
CA LEU A 302 -19.09 10.96 -2.04
C LEU A 302 -19.35 9.47 -2.35
N ALA A 303 -20.44 9.14 -3.05
CA ALA A 303 -20.87 7.75 -3.25
C ALA A 303 -19.75 6.81 -3.74
N ASN A 304 -19.00 7.23 -4.76
CA ASN A 304 -17.87 6.50 -5.35
C ASN A 304 -16.53 6.71 -4.61
N GLY A 305 -16.54 7.42 -3.51
CA GLY A 305 -15.37 7.56 -2.63
C GLY A 305 -15.15 6.34 -1.75
N ALA A 306 -14.03 6.33 -1.05
CA ALA A 306 -13.63 5.27 -0.11
C ALA A 306 -12.75 5.84 1.00
N ILE A 307 -12.42 5.02 2.00
CA ILE A 307 -11.33 5.32 2.93
C ILE A 307 -10.07 4.62 2.45
N GLN A 308 -8.97 5.36 2.35
CA GLN A 308 -7.63 4.83 2.18
C GLN A 308 -6.91 4.87 3.53
N HIS A 309 -6.58 3.70 4.07
CA HIS A 309 -5.68 3.61 5.21
C HIS A 309 -4.25 3.53 4.71
N LEU A 310 -3.32 4.25 5.33
CA LEU A 310 -1.89 4.21 5.07
C LEU A 310 -1.13 3.92 6.36
N SER A 311 -0.28 2.89 6.33
CA SER A 311 0.68 2.58 7.39
C SER A 311 2.09 2.50 6.83
N HIS A 312 3.05 2.94 7.65
CA HIS A 312 4.48 2.75 7.42
C HIS A 312 4.99 1.72 8.42
N VAL A 313 5.57 0.62 7.93
CA VAL A 313 5.90 -0.53 8.76
C VAL A 313 7.34 -0.94 8.49
N ILE A 314 8.19 -1.00 9.53
CA ILE A 314 9.50 -1.63 9.45
C ILE A 314 9.32 -3.14 9.45
N GLN A 315 10.05 -3.84 8.58
CA GLN A 315 10.15 -5.29 8.56
C GLN A 315 11.52 -5.70 9.09
N ASP A 316 11.56 -6.38 10.23
CA ASP A 316 12.78 -6.92 10.84
C ASP A 316 13.19 -8.20 10.11
N LEU A 317 13.84 -8.01 8.95
CA LEU A 317 14.24 -9.13 8.10
C LEU A 317 15.51 -9.83 8.61
N ASP A 318 16.34 -9.17 9.38
CA ASP A 318 17.47 -9.81 10.04
C ASP A 318 16.96 -10.87 11.01
N GLN A 319 15.93 -10.56 11.79
CA GLN A 319 15.24 -11.52 12.66
C GLN A 319 14.47 -12.59 11.86
N PHE A 320 13.75 -12.17 10.80
CA PHE A 320 12.95 -13.10 10.00
C PHE A 320 13.79 -14.14 9.29
N TYR A 321 14.94 -13.73 8.75
CA TYR A 321 15.88 -14.59 8.03
C TYR A 321 17.04 -15.09 8.89
N ALA A 322 16.99 -14.92 10.22
CA ALA A 322 18.08 -15.33 11.12
C ALA A 322 18.33 -16.85 11.04
N PRO A 323 19.60 -17.29 11.16
CA PRO A 323 19.91 -18.70 11.30
C PRO A 323 19.42 -19.23 12.67
N PRO A 324 19.24 -20.54 12.83
CA PRO A 324 19.56 -21.58 11.85
C PRO A 324 18.55 -21.65 10.70
N ASP A 325 18.97 -22.22 9.59
CA ASP A 325 18.16 -22.34 8.36
C ASP A 325 16.84 -23.08 8.59
N GLU A 326 16.83 -24.07 9.48
CA GLU A 326 15.61 -24.80 9.84
C GLU A 326 14.53 -23.87 10.41
N THR A 327 14.92 -22.93 11.27
CA THR A 327 13.99 -21.93 11.84
C THR A 327 13.47 -20.99 10.77
N PHE A 328 14.32 -20.59 9.83
CA PHE A 328 13.91 -19.77 8.69
C PHE A 328 12.92 -20.52 7.80
N ILE A 329 13.23 -21.76 7.43
CA ILE A 329 12.37 -22.63 6.62
C ILE A 329 11.01 -22.81 7.33
N GLU A 330 11.04 -23.09 8.63
CA GLU A 330 9.82 -23.25 9.42
C GLU A 330 8.96 -21.98 9.40
N ARG A 331 9.56 -20.78 9.56
CA ARG A 331 8.83 -19.50 9.46
C ARG A 331 8.20 -19.29 8.09
N VAL A 332 8.91 -19.56 7.01
CA VAL A 332 8.39 -19.43 5.66
C VAL A 332 7.28 -20.44 5.39
N GLN A 333 7.46 -21.69 5.77
CA GLN A 333 6.40 -22.71 5.65
C GLN A 333 5.16 -22.30 6.43
N TYR A 334 5.35 -21.79 7.64
CA TYR A 334 4.28 -21.33 8.48
C TYR A 334 3.53 -20.12 7.89
N ALA A 335 4.23 -19.15 7.32
CA ALA A 335 3.64 -17.99 6.67
C ALA A 335 2.79 -18.38 5.45
N PHE A 336 3.19 -19.41 4.71
CA PHE A 336 2.47 -19.91 3.54
C PHE A 336 1.39 -20.93 3.86
N ARG A 337 1.23 -21.26 5.09
CA ARG A 337 0.28 -22.26 5.46
C ARG A 337 -1.13 -21.87 5.10
N SER A 338 -1.75 -22.68 4.27
CA SER A 338 -3.10 -22.49 3.77
C SER A 338 -4.15 -23.28 4.55
N ASP A 339 -3.73 -24.28 5.29
CA ASP A 339 -4.59 -25.14 6.11
C ASP A 339 -4.02 -25.33 7.52
N PRO A 340 -4.80 -25.86 8.46
CA PRO A 340 -4.34 -26.15 9.82
C PRO A 340 -3.43 -27.39 9.91
N ILE A 341 -3.27 -28.15 8.84
CA ILE A 341 -2.46 -29.37 8.81
C ILE A 341 -1.07 -29.04 8.27
N PRO A 342 0.03 -29.51 8.91
CA PRO A 342 1.37 -29.31 8.39
C PRO A 342 1.48 -29.86 6.97
N THR A 343 1.73 -29.01 6.01
CA THR A 343 2.19 -29.47 4.73
C THR A 343 3.63 -29.96 4.92
N THR A 344 3.88 -31.23 4.64
CA THR A 344 5.22 -31.80 4.55
C THR A 344 5.91 -31.26 3.29
N GLY A 345 5.96 -29.92 3.16
CA GLY A 345 6.58 -29.27 2.01
C GLY A 345 8.05 -29.65 1.92
N ASN A 346 8.56 -29.82 0.71
CA ASN A 346 9.98 -30.00 0.48
C ASN A 346 10.73 -28.78 1.04
N LYS A 347 11.44 -28.93 2.14
CA LYS A 347 12.22 -27.87 2.79
C LYS A 347 13.17 -27.16 1.82
N ASN A 348 13.65 -27.86 0.80
CA ASN A 348 14.56 -27.27 -0.20
C ASN A 348 13.90 -26.23 -1.09
N GLN A 349 12.59 -26.24 -1.27
CA GLN A 349 11.89 -25.24 -2.09
C GLN A 349 11.98 -23.82 -1.51
N PHE A 350 12.29 -23.69 -0.21
CA PHE A 350 12.39 -22.40 0.46
C PHE A 350 13.84 -21.91 0.63
N LYS A 351 14.82 -22.75 0.29
CA LYS A 351 16.23 -22.34 0.28
C LYS A 351 16.46 -21.38 -0.90
N ASP A 352 17.31 -20.40 -0.68
CA ASP A 352 17.74 -19.43 -1.71
C ASP A 352 16.58 -18.75 -2.47
N GLY A 353 15.44 -18.59 -1.81
CA GLY A 353 14.29 -17.94 -2.42
C GLY A 353 13.40 -18.85 -3.26
N GLY A 354 13.58 -20.16 -3.18
CA GLY A 354 12.67 -21.13 -3.79
C GLY A 354 12.70 -21.18 -5.32
N GLY A 355 11.81 -21.95 -5.87
CA GLY A 355 11.63 -22.18 -7.30
C GLY A 355 10.15 -21.98 -7.73
N PRO A 356 9.78 -22.44 -8.94
CA PRO A 356 8.41 -22.30 -9.45
C PRO A 356 7.32 -22.85 -8.53
N ALA A 357 7.60 -23.96 -7.84
CA ALA A 357 6.66 -24.52 -6.86
C ALA A 357 6.43 -23.57 -5.67
N PHE A 358 7.48 -22.85 -5.24
CA PHE A 358 7.38 -21.84 -4.21
C PHE A 358 6.51 -20.67 -4.66
N LEU A 359 6.70 -20.17 -5.88
CA LEU A 359 5.91 -19.09 -6.43
C LEU A 359 4.42 -19.47 -6.53
N ARG A 360 4.11 -20.71 -6.89
CA ARG A 360 2.76 -21.23 -6.92
C ARG A 360 2.10 -21.16 -5.55
N ASN A 361 2.80 -21.58 -4.49
CA ASN A 361 2.29 -21.49 -3.12
C ASN A 361 2.05 -20.03 -2.70
N VAL A 362 2.92 -19.12 -3.11
CA VAL A 362 2.78 -17.67 -2.83
C VAL A 362 1.45 -17.12 -3.30
N PHE A 363 1.02 -17.49 -4.49
CA PHE A 363 -0.17 -16.89 -5.12
C PHE A 363 -1.44 -17.72 -4.93
N GLN A 364 -1.35 -19.01 -4.72
CA GLN A 364 -2.50 -19.90 -4.61
C GLN A 364 -2.93 -20.21 -3.17
N GLY A 365 -1.99 -20.20 -2.22
CA GLY A 365 -2.23 -20.51 -0.82
C GLY A 365 -3.38 -19.75 -0.16
N PRO A 366 -3.62 -18.46 -0.47
CA PRO A 366 -4.70 -17.69 0.13
C PRO A 366 -6.11 -18.28 -0.03
N ASN A 367 -6.42 -18.92 -1.15
CA ASN A 367 -7.71 -19.58 -1.33
C ASN A 367 -7.94 -20.74 -0.37
N ASP A 368 -6.90 -21.55 -0.18
CA ASP A 368 -6.96 -22.68 0.74
C ASP A 368 -7.02 -22.17 2.18
N ALA A 369 -6.27 -21.10 2.50
CA ALA A 369 -6.33 -20.46 3.80
C ALA A 369 -7.74 -19.97 4.16
N PHE A 370 -8.48 -19.43 3.20
CA PHE A 370 -9.87 -19.01 3.42
C PHE A 370 -10.77 -20.20 3.79
N LYS A 371 -10.67 -21.29 3.06
CA LYS A 371 -11.47 -22.51 3.29
C LYS A 371 -11.19 -23.10 4.66
N ASN A 372 -9.97 -22.95 5.15
CA ASN A 372 -9.48 -23.61 6.36
C ASN A 372 -9.39 -22.65 7.57
N ALA A 373 -9.68 -21.35 7.40
CA ALA A 373 -9.55 -20.37 8.47
C ALA A 373 -10.39 -20.70 9.72
N ALA A 374 -11.53 -21.38 9.55
CA ALA A 374 -12.37 -21.86 10.66
C ALA A 374 -11.74 -23.06 11.40
N GLY A 375 -10.84 -23.77 10.78
CA GLY A 375 -10.17 -24.95 11.35
C GLY A 375 -8.95 -24.66 12.22
N ILE A 376 -8.74 -23.41 12.62
CA ILE A 376 -7.58 -22.95 13.41
C ILE A 376 -7.36 -23.75 14.70
N ASN A 377 -8.42 -24.26 15.30
CA ASN A 377 -8.37 -25.02 16.54
C ASN A 377 -7.54 -26.32 16.45
N THR A 378 -7.38 -26.85 15.24
CA THR A 378 -6.66 -28.11 15.00
C THR A 378 -5.22 -27.87 14.51
N PHE A 379 -4.75 -26.65 14.63
CA PHE A 379 -3.56 -26.14 14.05
C PHE A 379 -2.29 -26.80 14.64
N GLU A 380 -1.82 -27.88 14.01
CA GLU A 380 -0.59 -28.66 14.31
C GLU A 380 -0.43 -29.16 15.75
N GLY A 381 -1.46 -29.12 16.55
CA GLY A 381 -1.30 -29.40 17.98
C GLY A 381 -0.42 -28.39 18.75
N LYS A 382 0.09 -27.37 18.05
CA LYS A 382 0.93 -26.29 18.62
C LYS A 382 0.22 -24.96 18.76
N HIS A 383 -1.05 -24.89 18.42
CA HIS A 383 -1.86 -23.65 18.48
C HIS A 383 -1.24 -22.46 17.74
N ARG A 384 -0.76 -22.69 16.52
CA ARG A 384 -0.18 -21.67 15.65
C ARG A 384 -1.20 -21.16 14.64
N MET A 385 -1.01 -19.91 14.20
CA MET A 385 -1.78 -19.33 13.11
C MET A 385 -0.86 -18.75 12.02
N GLY A 386 -0.95 -19.27 10.82
CA GLY A 386 -0.22 -18.74 9.68
C GLY A 386 -0.74 -17.37 9.23
N HIS A 387 0.14 -16.56 8.67
CA HIS A 387 -0.21 -15.24 8.16
C HIS A 387 -1.35 -15.27 7.13
N LEU A 388 -1.33 -16.23 6.22
CA LEU A 388 -2.38 -16.35 5.19
C LEU A 388 -3.76 -16.65 5.79
N ALA A 389 -3.82 -17.52 6.81
CA ALA A 389 -5.07 -17.82 7.50
C ALA A 389 -5.59 -16.59 8.27
N ALA A 390 -4.72 -15.88 8.99
CA ALA A 390 -5.05 -14.64 9.68
C ALA A 390 -5.59 -13.58 8.72
N LEU A 391 -5.00 -13.48 7.54
CA LEU A 391 -5.40 -12.55 6.50
C LEU A 391 -6.83 -12.83 5.99
N GLN A 392 -7.18 -14.08 5.76
CA GLN A 392 -8.52 -14.45 5.28
C GLN A 392 -9.61 -14.10 6.30
N ARG A 393 -9.34 -14.28 7.60
CA ARG A 393 -10.26 -13.86 8.67
C ARG A 393 -10.52 -12.34 8.68
N SER A 394 -9.56 -11.56 8.19
CA SER A 394 -9.54 -10.10 8.34
C SER A 394 -10.19 -9.35 7.21
N SER A 395 -10.43 -9.99 6.07
CA SER A 395 -10.65 -9.30 4.80
C SER A 395 -12.03 -9.49 4.19
N ARG A 396 -12.94 -10.13 4.95
CA ARG A 396 -14.28 -10.46 4.43
C ARG A 396 -15.40 -10.01 5.38
N ALA A 397 -16.55 -9.72 4.81
CA ALA A 397 -17.79 -9.58 5.53
C ALA A 397 -18.29 -10.94 6.04
N ALA A 398 -19.32 -10.93 6.88
CA ALA A 398 -19.87 -12.16 7.45
C ALA A 398 -20.42 -13.15 6.40
N ASP A 399 -20.86 -12.65 5.26
CA ASP A 399 -21.35 -13.45 4.11
C ASP A 399 -20.22 -13.96 3.20
N GLY A 400 -18.95 -13.73 3.56
CA GLY A 400 -17.77 -14.12 2.78
C GLY A 400 -17.38 -13.11 1.70
N THR A 401 -18.11 -12.02 1.50
CA THR A 401 -17.82 -11.00 0.49
C THR A 401 -16.52 -10.26 0.84
N PRO A 402 -15.55 -10.16 -0.08
CA PRO A 402 -14.37 -9.33 0.13
C PRO A 402 -14.77 -7.85 0.14
N ILE A 403 -14.25 -7.08 1.10
CA ILE A 403 -14.63 -5.69 1.34
C ILE A 403 -13.46 -4.73 1.39
N HIS A 404 -12.37 -5.09 0.76
CA HIS A 404 -11.18 -4.24 0.71
C HIS A 404 -10.40 -4.47 -0.59
N ILE A 405 -9.62 -3.48 -0.97
CA ILE A 405 -8.55 -3.60 -1.96
C ILE A 405 -7.26 -3.18 -1.29
N ARG A 406 -6.26 -4.08 -1.26
CA ARG A 406 -4.93 -3.76 -0.77
C ARG A 406 -4.04 -3.29 -1.91
N MET A 407 -3.19 -2.32 -1.58
CA MET A 407 -2.15 -1.81 -2.45
C MET A 407 -0.89 -1.65 -1.60
N ASP A 408 -0.33 -2.77 -1.16
CA ASP A 408 0.80 -2.84 -0.26
C ASP A 408 2.03 -3.44 -0.96
N GLY A 409 3.21 -3.04 -0.52
CA GLY A 409 4.44 -3.55 -1.10
C GLY A 409 5.70 -3.06 -0.39
N PRO A 410 6.85 -3.61 -0.81
CA PRO A 410 8.15 -3.25 -0.26
C PRO A 410 8.48 -1.77 -0.39
N GLY A 411 9.10 -1.22 0.64
CA GLY A 411 9.84 0.02 0.62
C GLY A 411 11.24 -0.19 1.19
N PHE A 412 12.11 0.80 1.04
CA PHE A 412 13.44 0.79 1.62
C PHE A 412 13.88 2.22 1.90
N ASP A 413 13.80 2.64 3.14
CA ASP A 413 14.08 4.01 3.56
C ASP A 413 14.51 4.08 5.04
N SER A 414 14.99 5.24 5.47
CA SER A 414 15.42 5.50 6.84
C SER A 414 14.39 6.20 7.71
N LEU A 415 13.18 6.44 7.19
CA LEU A 415 12.13 7.12 7.93
C LEU A 415 11.82 6.36 9.23
N ASP A 416 11.79 7.06 10.35
CA ASP A 416 11.53 6.54 11.69
C ASP A 416 12.55 5.50 12.21
N VAL A 417 13.69 5.33 11.56
CA VAL A 417 14.75 4.46 12.03
C VAL A 417 15.71 5.24 12.91
N PRO A 418 15.90 4.89 14.20
CA PRO A 418 16.63 5.72 15.16
C PRO A 418 18.07 6.06 14.75
N ASN A 419 18.77 5.14 14.10
CA ASN A 419 20.15 5.33 13.64
C ASN A 419 20.25 5.94 12.22
N GLY A 420 19.11 6.30 11.61
CA GLY A 420 19.06 6.84 10.25
C GLY A 420 19.46 5.88 9.13
N SER A 421 19.65 4.58 9.42
CA SER A 421 19.94 3.59 8.38
C SER A 421 18.68 3.25 7.59
N ASN A 422 18.86 2.95 6.29
CA ASN A 422 17.75 2.40 5.51
C ASN A 422 17.38 1.01 5.99
N GLN A 423 16.08 0.77 6.13
CA GLN A 423 15.53 -0.52 6.54
C GLN A 423 14.45 -0.98 5.57
N PRO A 424 14.29 -2.30 5.40
CA PRO A 424 13.14 -2.84 4.70
C PRO A 424 11.83 -2.38 5.33
N LYS A 425 10.93 -1.91 4.47
CA LYS A 425 9.60 -1.43 4.87
C LYS A 425 8.52 -2.20 4.16
N LEU A 426 7.36 -2.24 4.78
CA LEU A 426 6.09 -2.47 4.12
C LEU A 426 5.34 -1.12 4.10
N GLN A 427 5.13 -0.60 2.91
CA GLN A 427 4.19 0.50 2.70
C GLN A 427 2.81 -0.14 2.57
N PHE A 428 2.06 -0.16 3.67
CA PHE A 428 0.77 -0.82 3.69
C PHE A 428 -0.33 0.20 3.44
N THR A 429 -1.14 -0.02 2.41
CA THR A 429 -2.35 0.75 2.18
C THR A 429 -3.50 -0.14 1.74
N VAL A 430 -4.71 0.24 2.15
CA VAL A 430 -5.93 -0.48 1.85
C VAL A 430 -7.07 0.50 1.61
N PHE A 431 -7.87 0.24 0.58
CA PHE A 431 -9.13 0.93 0.32
C PHE A 431 -10.27 0.14 0.92
N VAL A 432 -11.07 0.79 1.74
CA VAL A 432 -12.17 0.20 2.52
C VAL A 432 -13.34 1.17 2.59
N PRO A 433 -14.59 0.69 2.75
CA PRO A 433 -15.73 1.59 2.83
C PRO A 433 -15.84 2.38 4.15
N THR A 434 -15.12 1.96 5.21
CA THR A 434 -15.18 2.61 6.53
C THR A 434 -13.83 2.57 7.23
N ALA A 435 -13.47 3.62 7.95
CA ALA A 435 -12.20 3.69 8.68
C ALA A 435 -12.07 2.63 9.78
N ASP A 436 -13.17 2.29 10.46
CA ASP A 436 -13.19 1.27 11.53
C ASP A 436 -12.93 -0.15 11.00
N PHE A 437 -13.11 -0.37 9.70
CA PHE A 437 -12.82 -1.65 9.07
C PHE A 437 -11.37 -2.06 9.21
N PHE A 438 -10.44 -1.11 9.05
CA PHE A 438 -9.02 -1.38 9.26
C PHE A 438 -8.74 -1.83 10.71
N THR A 439 -9.35 -1.18 11.69
CA THR A 439 -9.20 -1.57 13.11
C THR A 439 -9.67 -2.99 13.36
N ARG A 440 -10.82 -3.38 12.81
CA ARG A 440 -11.34 -4.76 12.88
C ARG A 440 -10.39 -5.74 12.19
N MET A 441 -9.93 -5.39 11.01
CA MET A 441 -8.98 -6.20 10.25
C MET A 441 -7.71 -6.46 11.07
N ARG A 442 -7.15 -5.43 11.71
CA ARG A 442 -5.93 -5.57 12.52
C ARG A 442 -6.15 -6.41 13.79
N ARG A 443 -7.28 -6.28 14.44
CA ARG A 443 -7.63 -7.14 15.58
C ARG A 443 -7.69 -8.61 15.18
N ASN A 444 -8.32 -8.92 14.07
CA ASN A 444 -8.42 -10.28 13.56
C ASN A 444 -7.05 -10.81 13.08
N GLN A 445 -6.27 -9.99 12.40
CA GLN A 445 -4.94 -10.37 11.90
C GLN A 445 -3.95 -10.59 13.03
N ALA A 446 -4.00 -9.79 14.09
CA ALA A 446 -3.24 -9.99 15.30
C ALA A 446 -3.70 -11.24 16.10
N SER A 447 -4.87 -11.77 15.77
CA SER A 447 -5.40 -13.03 16.32
C SER A 447 -5.45 -13.09 17.85
N LEU A 448 -5.60 -11.94 18.53
CA LEU A 448 -5.58 -11.85 19.99
C LEU A 448 -6.76 -12.61 20.65
N ASP A 449 -7.87 -12.74 19.92
CA ASP A 449 -8.98 -13.60 20.32
C ASP A 449 -8.55 -15.07 20.42
N LEU A 450 -7.60 -15.50 19.57
CA LEU A 450 -7.12 -16.88 19.55
C LEU A 450 -6.03 -17.13 20.60
N VAL A 451 -5.20 -16.14 20.93
CA VAL A 451 -4.22 -16.26 22.01
C VAL A 451 -4.88 -16.73 23.29
N LYS A 452 -5.99 -16.10 23.67
CA LYS A 452 -6.72 -16.46 24.88
C LYS A 452 -7.52 -17.76 24.74
N ALA A 453 -8.23 -17.93 23.61
CA ALA A 453 -9.13 -19.07 23.42
C ALA A 453 -8.38 -20.36 23.04
N HIS A 454 -7.30 -20.24 22.27
CA HIS A 454 -6.59 -21.37 21.70
C HIS A 454 -5.11 -21.45 22.12
N LYS A 455 -4.67 -20.59 23.04
CA LYS A 455 -3.31 -20.55 23.58
C LYS A 455 -2.24 -20.40 22.50
N VAL A 456 -2.53 -19.61 21.48
CA VAL A 456 -1.53 -19.26 20.45
C VAL A 456 -0.47 -18.37 21.10
N ALA A 457 0.80 -18.76 21.08
CA ALA A 457 1.87 -17.93 21.61
C ALA A 457 2.10 -16.69 20.74
N ASP A 458 2.57 -15.59 21.35
CA ASP A 458 2.87 -14.35 20.63
C ASP A 458 3.83 -14.57 19.44
N ASP A 459 4.80 -15.46 19.61
CA ASP A 459 5.76 -15.85 18.57
C ASP A 459 5.14 -16.65 17.43
N ASP A 460 3.98 -17.24 17.67
CA ASP A 460 3.23 -18.07 16.72
C ASP A 460 2.03 -17.35 16.12
N ASN A 461 1.98 -16.03 16.25
CA ASN A 461 0.89 -15.20 15.80
C ASN A 461 1.22 -14.49 14.46
N GLY A 462 1.16 -15.24 13.38
CA GLY A 462 1.44 -14.72 12.03
C GLY A 462 2.84 -14.09 11.93
N LEU A 463 2.91 -12.83 11.49
CA LEU A 463 4.16 -12.09 11.31
C LEU A 463 4.35 -10.94 12.31
N GLU A 464 3.51 -10.85 13.33
CA GLU A 464 3.44 -9.67 14.19
C GLU A 464 4.76 -9.33 14.89
N ARG A 465 5.55 -10.32 15.28
CA ARG A 465 6.85 -10.11 15.92
C ARG A 465 7.91 -9.51 15.00
N PHE A 466 7.77 -9.69 13.67
CA PHE A 466 8.74 -9.24 12.66
C PHE A 466 8.39 -7.88 12.06
N ILE A 467 7.30 -7.26 12.51
CA ILE A 467 6.83 -6.00 11.97
C ILE A 467 6.63 -4.96 13.06
N THR A 468 7.03 -3.72 12.77
CA THR A 468 6.83 -2.57 13.64
C THR A 468 6.20 -1.45 12.84
N ALA A 469 4.92 -1.17 13.08
CA ALA A 469 4.28 0.00 12.49
C ALA A 469 4.77 1.26 13.20
N THR A 470 5.24 2.24 12.42
CA THR A 470 5.75 3.51 12.93
C THR A 470 4.81 4.67 12.68
N ARG A 471 3.94 4.57 11.64
CA ARG A 471 2.97 5.62 11.31
C ARG A 471 1.69 5.03 10.80
N ARG A 472 0.55 5.68 11.11
CA ARG A 472 -0.78 5.34 10.59
C ARG A 472 -1.63 6.57 10.37
N GLN A 473 -2.41 6.58 9.27
CA GLN A 473 -3.46 7.58 9.06
C GLN A 473 -4.55 7.04 8.12
N ASN A 474 -5.77 7.54 8.29
CA ASN A 474 -6.89 7.33 7.39
C ASN A 474 -7.14 8.59 6.56
N PHE A 475 -7.44 8.38 5.27
CA PHE A 475 -7.78 9.44 4.33
C PHE A 475 -9.08 9.09 3.62
N LEU A 476 -9.96 10.05 3.45
CA LEU A 476 -11.10 9.93 2.55
C LEU A 476 -10.61 10.21 1.12
N VAL A 477 -10.79 9.25 0.23
CA VAL A 477 -10.55 9.39 -1.22
C VAL A 477 -11.90 9.70 -1.84
N PRO A 478 -12.12 10.94 -2.34
CA PRO A 478 -13.39 11.30 -2.97
C PRO A 478 -13.51 10.67 -4.37
N PRO A 479 -14.68 10.70 -4.99
CA PRO A 479 -14.82 10.46 -6.42
C PRO A 479 -13.89 11.36 -7.24
N ARG A 480 -13.52 10.93 -8.45
CA ARG A 480 -12.68 11.73 -9.36
C ARG A 480 -13.30 13.09 -9.67
N SER A 481 -14.60 13.13 -9.85
CA SER A 481 -15.38 14.35 -10.09
C SER A 481 -15.26 15.40 -8.97
N HIS A 482 -14.89 14.98 -7.76
CA HIS A 482 -14.76 15.84 -6.57
C HIS A 482 -13.37 15.75 -5.92
N ARG A 483 -12.33 15.37 -6.70
CA ARG A 483 -10.99 15.05 -6.13
C ARG A 483 -10.19 16.28 -5.68
N SER A 484 -10.54 17.48 -6.14
CA SER A 484 -9.88 18.72 -5.74
C SER A 484 -10.63 19.36 -4.59
N PHE A 485 -10.05 19.38 -3.39
CA PHE A 485 -10.61 19.99 -2.18
C PHE A 485 -12.12 19.78 -1.99
N PRO A 486 -12.59 18.51 -1.80
CA PRO A 486 -14.02 18.17 -1.80
C PRO A 486 -14.82 18.98 -0.78
N LEU A 487 -16.06 19.34 -1.14
CA LEU A 487 -17.00 20.14 -0.36
C LEU A 487 -16.65 21.64 -0.28
N LEU A 488 -15.52 22.09 -0.80
CA LEU A 488 -15.13 23.50 -0.71
C LEU A 488 -16.06 24.38 -1.56
N GLU A 489 -16.41 23.92 -2.76
CA GLU A 489 -17.34 24.58 -3.69
C GLU A 489 -18.75 24.72 -3.11
N LEU A 490 -19.11 23.91 -2.12
CA LEU A 490 -20.40 23.96 -1.45
C LEU A 490 -20.37 24.89 -0.21
N SER A 491 -19.23 25.51 0.07
CA SER A 491 -19.06 26.33 1.29
C SER A 491 -19.51 27.77 1.15
N GLY A 492 -19.82 28.20 -0.07
CA GLY A 492 -20.28 29.56 -0.39
C GLY A 492 -21.81 29.75 -0.43
N ASP A 493 -22.58 28.68 -0.23
CA ASP A 493 -24.06 28.71 -0.23
C ASP A 493 -24.66 28.89 1.18
#